data_459f7d00cff96fb3175d1bcc0314c6f9
#
_entry.id   459f7d00cff96fb3175d1bcc0314c6f9
#
_cell.length_a   1.000
_cell.length_b   1.000
_cell.length_c   1.000
_cell.angle_alpha   90.00
_cell.angle_beta   90.00
_cell.angle_gamma   90.00
#
_symmetry.space_group_name_H-M   'P 1'
#
loop_
_entity.id
_entity.type
_entity.pdbx_description
1 polymer ?
#
loop_
_entity_poly.entity_id
_entity_poly.type
_entity_poly.pdbx_seq_one_letter_code
_entity_poly.pdbx_strand_id
1 'polypeptide(L)'
;MKTQFFSPIRTAFLTAVLVITCSGCFLIPPKHSDYRAIHEYATDGNVAGLTQDLAAYPGDVNLTDDAGRTPLHLAATHCHVDAAKVLLDKGAKIDAKAVGGTTPLDVAAQAGCVDMVNLLLAKGAKVNARDDQGRTPLDRATQWKRDEVVQILRAHGGIE
;
A
#
# COMPACT_ATOMS: atom_id res chain seq x y z
N MET A 1 53.00 -6.23 9.43
CA MET A 1 51.78 -7.01 9.74
C MET A 1 50.60 -6.06 9.60
N LYS A 2 49.85 -6.15 8.51
CA LYS A 2 48.68 -5.34 8.25
C LYS A 2 47.45 -6.24 8.39
N THR A 3 46.69 -6.06 9.45
CA THR A 3 45.42 -6.71 9.67
C THR A 3 44.33 -5.96 8.89
N GLN A 4 43.79 -6.60 7.87
CA GLN A 4 42.65 -6.10 7.14
C GLN A 4 41.36 -6.41 7.93
N PHE A 5 40.58 -5.39 8.23
CA PHE A 5 39.21 -5.49 8.74
C PHE A 5 38.29 -5.89 7.59
N PHE A 6 37.84 -7.13 7.60
CA PHE A 6 36.73 -7.57 6.74
C PHE A 6 35.42 -7.13 7.34
N SER A 7 34.74 -6.31 6.60
CA SER A 7 33.33 -5.95 6.85
C SER A 7 32.42 -7.16 6.58
N PRO A 8 31.52 -7.55 7.46
CA PRO A 8 30.61 -8.66 7.19
C PRO A 8 29.54 -8.22 6.19
N ILE A 9 29.63 -8.79 5.01
CA ILE A 9 28.59 -8.80 3.99
C ILE A 9 27.34 -9.44 4.62
N ARG A 10 26.23 -8.72 4.58
CA ARG A 10 24.90 -9.23 4.93
C ARG A 10 24.58 -10.43 4.06
N THR A 11 24.86 -11.62 4.57
CA THR A 11 24.36 -12.87 3.99
C THR A 11 22.84 -12.91 4.16
N ALA A 12 22.14 -12.86 3.04
CA ALA A 12 20.72 -13.17 2.96
C ALA A 12 20.49 -14.56 3.59
N PHE A 13 19.77 -14.61 4.68
CA PHE A 13 19.29 -15.86 5.27
C PHE A 13 18.25 -16.47 4.32
N LEU A 14 18.74 -17.38 3.47
CA LEU A 14 17.91 -18.34 2.77
C LEU A 14 17.52 -19.40 3.82
N THR A 15 16.49 -19.15 4.62
CA THR A 15 15.92 -20.19 5.46
C THR A 15 15.12 -21.14 4.58
N ALA A 16 15.79 -22.23 4.19
CA ALA A 16 15.10 -23.38 3.64
C ALA A 16 14.05 -23.85 4.66
N VAL A 17 12.78 -23.72 4.31
CA VAL A 17 11.69 -24.31 5.07
C VAL A 17 11.77 -25.82 4.89
N LEU A 18 12.36 -26.49 5.86
CA LEU A 18 12.34 -27.94 5.97
C LEU A 18 10.89 -28.36 6.27
N VAL A 19 10.17 -28.84 5.26
CA VAL A 19 8.83 -29.40 5.44
C VAL A 19 8.95 -30.71 6.17
N ILE A 20 8.80 -30.70 7.50
CA ILE A 20 8.60 -31.89 8.28
C ILE A 20 7.10 -32.19 8.25
N THR A 21 6.70 -33.21 7.47
CA THR A 21 5.35 -33.74 7.46
C THR A 21 5.09 -34.50 8.76
N CYS A 22 4.48 -33.83 9.71
CA CYS A 22 3.89 -34.49 10.87
C CYS A 22 2.38 -34.33 10.78
N SER A 23 1.67 -35.47 10.67
CA SER A 23 0.21 -35.54 10.60
C SER A 23 -0.42 -34.84 11.81
N GLY A 24 -1.15 -33.75 11.58
CA GLY A 24 -2.08 -33.19 12.55
C GLY A 24 -1.71 -31.85 13.21
N CYS A 25 -0.52 -31.30 12.99
CA CYS A 25 -0.25 -29.92 13.40
C CYS A 25 -0.50 -28.97 12.23
N PHE A 26 -1.61 -28.24 12.28
CA PHE A 26 -1.81 -27.05 11.47
C PHE A 26 -0.77 -26.03 11.94
N LEU A 27 0.42 -26.06 11.32
CA LEU A 27 1.44 -25.03 11.55
C LEU A 27 0.84 -23.71 11.04
N ILE A 28 0.32 -22.94 11.99
CA ILE A 28 0.11 -21.51 11.78
C ILE A 28 1.50 -20.98 11.39
N PRO A 29 1.70 -20.47 10.16
CA PRO A 29 2.97 -19.86 9.81
C PRO A 29 3.30 -18.82 10.88
N PRO A 30 4.57 -18.70 11.30
CA PRO A 30 4.95 -17.70 12.29
C PRO A 30 4.40 -16.35 11.80
N LYS A 31 3.60 -15.72 12.67
CA LYS A 31 3.06 -14.39 12.41
C LYS A 31 4.23 -13.52 11.98
N HIS A 32 4.18 -12.97 10.77
CA HIS A 32 5.26 -12.12 10.25
C HIS A 32 5.57 -11.07 11.31
N SER A 33 6.75 -11.14 11.92
CA SER A 33 7.11 -10.25 13.02
C SER A 33 7.44 -8.84 12.53
N ASP A 34 7.39 -8.62 11.22
CA ASP A 34 7.75 -7.35 10.61
C ASP A 34 6.69 -6.87 9.62
N TYR A 35 5.52 -6.47 10.16
CA TYR A 35 4.45 -5.79 9.37
C TYR A 35 4.97 -4.54 8.64
N ARG A 36 6.20 -4.08 8.95
CA ARG A 36 6.84 -2.94 8.28
C ARG A 36 7.27 -3.27 6.86
N ALA A 37 7.65 -4.52 6.57
CA ALA A 37 8.19 -4.88 5.25
C ALA A 37 7.22 -4.56 4.11
N ILE A 38 5.95 -4.96 4.22
CA ILE A 38 4.95 -4.67 3.17
C ILE A 38 4.69 -3.17 3.02
N HIS A 39 4.72 -2.40 4.13
CA HIS A 39 4.56 -0.95 4.10
C HIS A 39 5.78 -0.27 3.46
N GLU A 40 7.01 -0.72 3.76
CA GLU A 40 8.23 -0.25 3.12
C GLU A 40 8.21 -0.54 1.62
N TYR A 41 7.89 -1.78 1.21
CA TYR A 41 7.78 -2.13 -0.21
C TYR A 41 6.74 -1.28 -0.95
N ALA A 42 5.62 -0.97 -0.30
CA ALA A 42 4.60 -0.10 -0.88
C ALA A 42 5.07 1.37 -0.97
N THR A 43 5.82 1.84 0.03
CA THR A 43 6.39 3.19 0.08
C THR A 43 7.48 3.39 -0.97
N ASP A 44 8.31 2.36 -1.19
CA ASP A 44 9.43 2.40 -2.14
C ASP A 44 9.02 2.00 -3.56
N GLY A 45 7.77 1.52 -3.74
CA GLY A 45 7.30 0.99 -5.01
C GLY A 45 7.96 -0.33 -5.41
N ASN A 46 8.47 -1.08 -4.44
CA ASN A 46 9.16 -2.35 -4.69
C ASN A 46 8.18 -3.48 -5.01
N VAL A 47 7.79 -3.57 -6.28
CA VAL A 47 6.85 -4.58 -6.79
C VAL A 47 7.32 -6.01 -6.54
N ALA A 48 8.63 -6.27 -6.66
CA ALA A 48 9.18 -7.60 -6.45
C ALA A 48 9.04 -8.03 -4.97
N GLY A 49 9.39 -7.13 -4.04
CA GLY A 49 9.22 -7.35 -2.60
C GLY A 49 7.76 -7.58 -2.23
N LEU A 50 6.84 -6.74 -2.73
CA LEU A 50 5.39 -6.90 -2.52
C LEU A 50 4.88 -8.26 -3.02
N THR A 51 5.30 -8.66 -4.22
CA THR A 51 4.83 -9.91 -4.83
C THR A 51 5.32 -11.11 -4.03
N GLN A 52 6.57 -11.09 -3.59
CA GLN A 52 7.17 -12.17 -2.81
C GLN A 52 6.52 -12.26 -1.41
N ASP A 53 6.36 -11.13 -0.74
CA ASP A 53 5.79 -11.06 0.61
C ASP A 53 4.32 -11.54 0.60
N LEU A 54 3.51 -11.03 -0.33
CA LEU A 54 2.11 -11.42 -0.46
C LEU A 54 1.90 -12.85 -0.99
N ALA A 55 2.90 -13.46 -1.61
CA ALA A 55 2.86 -14.89 -1.92
C ALA A 55 3.03 -15.75 -0.67
N ALA A 56 3.86 -15.32 0.27
CA ALA A 56 4.08 -16.01 1.53
C ALA A 56 2.98 -15.69 2.57
N TYR A 57 2.50 -14.44 2.61
CA TYR A 57 1.55 -13.91 3.59
C TYR A 57 0.40 -13.14 2.92
N PRO A 58 -0.55 -13.81 2.26
CA PRO A 58 -1.63 -13.14 1.52
C PRO A 58 -2.52 -12.25 2.39
N GLY A 59 -2.60 -12.57 3.70
CA GLY A 59 -3.39 -11.80 4.68
C GLY A 59 -2.85 -10.41 4.96
N ASP A 60 -1.58 -10.15 4.65
CA ASP A 60 -0.90 -8.91 5.02
C ASP A 60 -1.23 -7.73 4.09
N VAL A 61 -1.90 -8.00 2.96
CA VAL A 61 -2.29 -6.99 1.97
C VAL A 61 -3.07 -5.80 2.55
N ASN A 62 -3.79 -6.00 3.66
CA ASN A 62 -4.61 -5.00 4.35
C ASN A 62 -4.11 -4.67 5.75
N LEU A 63 -2.89 -5.06 6.12
CA LEU A 63 -2.30 -4.66 7.39
C LEU A 63 -2.22 -3.14 7.48
N THR A 64 -2.43 -2.62 8.69
CA THR A 64 -2.36 -1.18 8.93
C THR A 64 -1.15 -0.84 9.77
N ASP A 65 -0.51 0.28 9.47
CA ASP A 65 0.49 0.89 10.33
C ASP A 65 -0.17 1.62 11.53
N ASP A 66 0.66 2.27 12.36
CA ASP A 66 0.20 3.00 13.55
C ASP A 66 -0.74 4.17 13.21
N ALA A 67 -0.71 4.67 11.98
CA ALA A 67 -1.62 5.69 11.47
C ALA A 67 -2.88 5.09 10.79
N GLY A 68 -3.08 3.77 10.88
CA GLY A 68 -4.18 3.06 10.22
C GLY A 68 -4.05 2.98 8.70
N ARG A 69 -2.88 3.33 8.14
CA ARG A 69 -2.66 3.31 6.69
C ARG A 69 -2.37 1.88 6.24
N THR A 70 -3.02 1.44 5.17
CA THR A 70 -2.69 0.19 4.48
C THR A 70 -1.53 0.41 3.49
N PRO A 71 -0.89 -0.67 3.00
CA PRO A 71 0.10 -0.56 1.92
C PRO A 71 -0.42 0.22 0.69
N LEU A 72 -1.73 0.09 0.38
CA LEU A 72 -2.34 0.82 -0.73
C LEU A 72 -2.36 2.36 -0.49
N HIS A 73 -2.54 2.81 0.75
CA HIS A 73 -2.42 4.24 1.08
C HIS A 73 -1.01 4.76 0.82
N LEU A 74 0.01 3.99 1.19
CA LEU A 74 1.41 4.38 0.99
C LEU A 74 1.79 4.40 -0.48
N ALA A 75 1.43 3.37 -1.23
CA ALA A 75 1.61 3.36 -2.69
C ALA A 75 0.91 4.56 -3.35
N ALA A 76 -0.31 4.92 -2.89
CA ALA A 76 -1.05 6.07 -3.39
C ALA A 76 -0.39 7.41 -3.02
N THR A 77 0.15 7.53 -1.80
CA THR A 77 0.86 8.74 -1.35
C THR A 77 2.10 9.03 -2.20
N HIS A 78 2.82 7.97 -2.60
CA HIS A 78 4.07 8.06 -3.35
C HIS A 78 3.92 7.83 -4.86
N CYS A 79 2.67 7.74 -5.36
CA CYS A 79 2.37 7.57 -6.80
C CYS A 79 2.92 6.26 -7.42
N HIS A 80 3.11 5.22 -6.62
CA HIS A 80 3.61 3.93 -7.09
C HIS A 80 2.49 3.09 -7.71
N VAL A 81 2.13 3.40 -8.94
CA VAL A 81 0.98 2.81 -9.66
C VAL A 81 1.10 1.29 -9.81
N ASP A 82 2.30 0.79 -10.11
CA ASP A 82 2.49 -0.66 -10.30
C ASP A 82 2.42 -1.43 -8.98
N ALA A 83 2.90 -0.86 -7.89
CA ALA A 83 2.71 -1.40 -6.55
C ALA A 83 1.23 -1.45 -6.17
N ALA A 84 0.47 -0.37 -6.46
CA ALA A 84 -0.97 -0.32 -6.22
C ALA A 84 -1.73 -1.36 -7.05
N LYS A 85 -1.36 -1.61 -8.31
CA LYS A 85 -1.95 -2.69 -9.13
C LYS A 85 -1.77 -4.05 -8.46
N VAL A 86 -0.54 -4.37 -8.04
CA VAL A 86 -0.26 -5.64 -7.34
C VAL A 86 -1.10 -5.76 -6.07
N LEU A 87 -1.15 -4.72 -5.25
CA LEU A 87 -1.94 -4.72 -4.02
C LEU A 87 -3.43 -4.94 -4.29
N LEU A 88 -4.01 -4.25 -5.29
CA LEU A 88 -5.41 -4.40 -5.68
C LEU A 88 -5.70 -5.80 -6.22
N ASP A 89 -4.83 -6.36 -7.06
CA ASP A 89 -4.97 -7.71 -7.60
C ASP A 89 -4.84 -8.79 -6.51
N LYS A 90 -4.15 -8.48 -5.40
CA LYS A 90 -4.05 -9.34 -4.21
C LYS A 90 -5.17 -9.10 -3.17
N GLY A 91 -6.16 -8.25 -3.47
CA GLY A 91 -7.33 -8.03 -2.63
C GLY A 91 -7.18 -6.89 -1.61
N ALA A 92 -6.34 -5.90 -1.90
CA ALA A 92 -6.32 -4.69 -1.11
C ALA A 92 -7.70 -3.99 -1.12
N LYS A 93 -8.15 -3.56 0.06
CA LYS A 93 -9.40 -2.82 0.21
C LYS A 93 -9.23 -1.42 -0.37
N ILE A 94 -9.86 -1.16 -1.52
CA ILE A 94 -9.73 0.08 -2.27
C ILE A 94 -10.20 1.32 -1.50
N ASP A 95 -11.25 1.16 -0.67
CA ASP A 95 -11.82 2.21 0.17
C ASP A 95 -11.46 2.03 1.66
N ALA A 96 -10.30 1.41 1.97
CA ALA A 96 -9.82 1.32 3.34
C ALA A 96 -9.70 2.72 3.95
N LYS A 97 -10.05 2.86 5.23
CA LYS A 97 -9.94 4.14 5.95
C LYS A 97 -8.77 4.11 6.91
N ALA A 98 -7.86 5.06 6.78
CA ALA A 98 -6.81 5.36 7.74
C ALA A 98 -7.35 6.23 8.90
N VAL A 99 -6.49 6.57 9.86
CA VAL A 99 -6.83 7.54 10.90
C VAL A 99 -7.26 8.86 10.25
N GLY A 100 -8.36 9.44 10.73
CA GLY A 100 -8.99 10.61 10.12
C GLY A 100 -9.93 10.29 8.96
N GLY A 101 -10.24 8.99 8.73
CA GLY A 101 -11.21 8.55 7.73
C GLY A 101 -10.74 8.66 6.28
N THR A 102 -9.43 8.92 6.06
CA THR A 102 -8.87 9.11 4.71
C THR A 102 -8.76 7.80 3.94
N THR A 103 -9.10 7.82 2.65
CA THR A 103 -9.01 6.69 1.72
C THR A 103 -7.74 6.78 0.85
N PRO A 104 -7.34 5.69 0.16
CA PRO A 104 -6.27 5.76 -0.84
C PRO A 104 -6.52 6.81 -1.94
N LEU A 105 -7.79 7.02 -2.35
CA LEU A 105 -8.14 8.05 -3.32
C LEU A 105 -7.93 9.47 -2.78
N ASP A 106 -8.21 9.70 -1.49
CA ASP A 106 -7.95 10.99 -0.82
C ASP A 106 -6.47 11.35 -0.86
N VAL A 107 -5.60 10.40 -0.51
CA VAL A 107 -4.15 10.67 -0.49
C VAL A 107 -3.57 10.79 -1.89
N ALA A 108 -4.07 10.03 -2.88
CA ALA A 108 -3.69 10.18 -4.28
C ALA A 108 -4.10 11.56 -4.83
N ALA A 109 -5.32 12.01 -4.48
CA ALA A 109 -5.83 13.32 -4.88
C ALA A 109 -5.01 14.46 -4.25
N GLN A 110 -4.66 14.35 -2.99
CA GLN A 110 -3.79 15.30 -2.30
C GLN A 110 -2.39 15.35 -2.92
N ALA A 111 -1.81 14.19 -3.24
CA ALA A 111 -0.49 14.09 -3.85
C ALA A 111 -0.49 14.65 -5.28
N GLY A 112 -1.62 14.60 -5.97
CA GLY A 112 -1.73 15.01 -7.38
C GLY A 112 -1.33 13.91 -8.37
N CYS A 113 -1.44 12.66 -7.95
CA CYS A 113 -1.02 11.50 -8.74
C CYS A 113 -2.11 11.11 -9.75
N VAL A 114 -2.09 11.70 -10.93
CA VAL A 114 -3.09 11.50 -12.00
C VAL A 114 -3.29 10.02 -12.33
N ASP A 115 -2.22 9.29 -12.60
CA ASP A 115 -2.31 7.88 -12.98
C ASP A 115 -2.85 7.00 -11.84
N MET A 116 -2.51 7.33 -10.59
CA MET A 116 -3.05 6.65 -9.42
C MET A 116 -4.53 6.92 -9.23
N VAL A 117 -4.96 8.18 -9.39
CA VAL A 117 -6.38 8.57 -9.31
C VAL A 117 -7.17 7.83 -10.39
N ASN A 118 -6.69 7.81 -11.63
CA ASN A 118 -7.32 7.07 -12.73
C ASN A 118 -7.41 5.57 -12.43
N LEU A 119 -6.33 4.96 -11.92
CA LEU A 119 -6.33 3.55 -11.54
C LEU A 119 -7.38 3.26 -10.47
N LEU A 120 -7.40 4.04 -9.39
CA LEU A 120 -8.33 3.83 -8.28
C LEU A 120 -9.79 3.99 -8.72
N LEU A 121 -10.09 5.02 -9.52
CA LEU A 121 -11.45 5.23 -10.06
C LEU A 121 -11.85 4.11 -11.01
N ALA A 122 -10.96 3.66 -11.90
CA ALA A 122 -11.22 2.54 -12.80
C ALA A 122 -11.45 1.21 -12.05
N LYS A 123 -10.84 1.03 -10.88
CA LYS A 123 -11.04 -0.12 -9.99
C LYS A 123 -12.25 0.05 -9.04
N GLY A 124 -13.00 1.13 -9.14
CA GLY A 124 -14.26 1.35 -8.42
C GLY A 124 -14.14 2.04 -7.06
N ALA A 125 -13.08 2.82 -6.83
CA ALA A 125 -12.98 3.66 -5.63
C ALA A 125 -14.15 4.66 -5.55
N LYS A 126 -14.64 4.90 -4.34
CA LYS A 126 -15.73 5.84 -4.08
C LYS A 126 -15.27 7.27 -4.27
N VAL A 127 -15.61 7.88 -5.40
CA VAL A 127 -15.21 9.25 -5.77
C VAL A 127 -15.62 10.30 -4.72
N ASN A 128 -16.71 10.08 -3.99
CA ASN A 128 -17.27 10.99 -2.99
C ASN A 128 -17.16 10.42 -1.56
N ALA A 129 -16.14 9.59 -1.29
CA ALA A 129 -15.85 9.17 0.07
C ALA A 129 -15.61 10.41 0.94
N ARG A 130 -16.13 10.40 2.18
CA ARG A 130 -15.90 11.51 3.12
C ARG A 130 -15.00 11.06 4.25
N ASP A 131 -14.01 11.89 4.53
CA ASP A 131 -13.17 11.73 5.72
C ASP A 131 -13.92 12.17 7.00
N ASP A 132 -13.28 12.08 8.16
CA ASP A 132 -13.89 12.43 9.44
C ASP A 132 -14.17 13.94 9.59
N GLN A 133 -13.65 14.77 8.69
CA GLN A 133 -13.92 16.20 8.61
C GLN A 133 -14.96 16.53 7.53
N GLY A 134 -15.54 15.48 6.91
CA GLY A 134 -16.54 15.61 5.84
C GLY A 134 -15.95 15.94 4.46
N ARG A 135 -14.62 16.03 4.32
CA ARG A 135 -13.96 16.39 3.05
C ARG A 135 -13.96 15.21 2.08
N THR A 136 -14.12 15.52 0.80
CA THR A 136 -14.04 14.56 -0.31
C THR A 136 -12.64 14.55 -0.94
N PRO A 137 -12.31 13.57 -1.80
CA PRO A 137 -11.09 13.61 -2.62
C PRO A 137 -10.98 14.88 -3.46
N LEU A 138 -12.14 15.41 -3.94
CA LEU A 138 -12.18 16.66 -4.71
C LEU A 138 -11.77 17.87 -3.85
N ASP A 139 -12.27 17.96 -2.60
CA ASP A 139 -11.88 19.02 -1.67
C ASP A 139 -10.36 19.00 -1.43
N ARG A 140 -9.79 17.80 -1.28
CA ARG A 140 -8.33 17.65 -1.10
C ARG A 140 -7.56 18.10 -2.33
N ALA A 141 -7.96 17.67 -3.54
CA ALA A 141 -7.32 18.09 -4.77
C ALA A 141 -7.38 19.62 -4.96
N THR A 142 -8.52 20.23 -4.66
CA THR A 142 -8.73 21.68 -4.73
C THR A 142 -7.86 22.42 -3.72
N GLN A 143 -7.83 21.97 -2.45
CA GLN A 143 -7.01 22.53 -1.38
C GLN A 143 -5.52 22.55 -1.74
N TRP A 144 -5.05 21.49 -2.39
CA TRP A 144 -3.63 21.32 -2.77
C TRP A 144 -3.33 21.77 -4.19
N LYS A 145 -4.29 22.43 -4.87
CA LYS A 145 -4.15 22.99 -6.24
C LYS A 145 -3.71 21.94 -7.25
N ARG A 146 -4.35 20.77 -7.22
CA ARG A 146 -4.11 19.66 -8.14
C ARG A 146 -5.09 19.73 -9.30
N ASP A 147 -4.95 20.75 -10.15
CA ASP A 147 -5.96 21.14 -11.16
C ASP A 147 -6.36 19.99 -12.10
N GLU A 148 -5.40 19.18 -12.54
CA GLU A 148 -5.66 18.02 -13.40
C GLU A 148 -6.49 16.94 -12.67
N VAL A 149 -6.15 16.65 -11.42
CA VAL A 149 -6.91 15.71 -10.58
C VAL A 149 -8.31 16.25 -10.30
N VAL A 150 -8.47 17.56 -10.08
CA VAL A 150 -9.78 18.21 -9.92
C VAL A 150 -10.67 17.96 -11.15
N GLN A 151 -10.11 18.12 -12.35
CA GLN A 151 -10.87 17.86 -13.58
C GLN A 151 -11.28 16.38 -13.70
N ILE A 152 -10.37 15.46 -13.40
CA ILE A 152 -10.64 14.01 -13.43
C ILE A 152 -11.74 13.64 -12.43
N LEU A 153 -11.62 14.10 -11.18
CA LEU A 153 -12.61 13.78 -10.15
C LEU A 153 -13.99 14.32 -10.51
N ARG A 154 -14.08 15.56 -11.03
CA ARG A 154 -15.35 16.14 -11.51
C ARG A 154 -15.93 15.34 -12.68
N ALA A 155 -15.12 14.90 -13.62
CA ALA A 155 -15.56 14.08 -14.74
C ALA A 155 -16.15 12.73 -14.28
N HIS A 156 -15.69 12.21 -13.11
CA HIS A 156 -16.22 10.99 -12.50
C HIS A 156 -17.34 11.24 -11.46
N GLY A 157 -17.91 12.45 -11.42
CA GLY A 157 -19.02 12.78 -10.52
C GLY A 157 -18.58 13.19 -9.11
N GLY A 158 -17.35 13.66 -8.95
CA GLY A 158 -16.86 14.25 -7.70
C GLY A 158 -17.63 15.53 -7.34
N ILE A 159 -18.01 15.63 -6.07
CA ILE A 159 -18.71 16.79 -5.48
C ILE A 159 -17.90 17.34 -4.31
N GLU A 160 -18.04 18.64 -4.05
CA GLU A 160 -17.48 19.35 -2.89
C GLU A 160 -18.33 19.13 -1.64
#